data_4de5f7e412a8891c8451dbabd81430cf
#
_entry.id   4de5f7e412a8891c8451dbabd81430cf
#
_cell.length_a   1.000
_cell.length_b   1.000
_cell.length_c   1.000
_cell.angle_alpha   90.00
_cell.angle_beta   90.00
_cell.angle_gamma   90.00
#
_symmetry.space_group_name_H-M   'P 1'
#
loop_
_entity.id
_entity.type
_entity.pdbx_description
1 polymer ?
#
loop_
_entity_poly.entity_id
_entity_poly.type
_entity_poly.pdbx_seq_one_letter_code
_entity_poly.pdbx_strand_id
1 'polypeptide(L)'
;MKLAQSFSRLGTETAFEVLARARALEAQGRKIVHLEIGEPDFDTPANIRDAAKKAIDSGYTHYGPSAGLPEARKAVAEYITKTRGVNVAPEETIIVPGGKPIIFFTIMALVDPGDEVIYPNPGFPIYESMINYVGGTAVPLPIREENEFDFDPADFERLLNSKTKLVILNSPANPTGGVMSAATMARVAKALHDKAPQAMLLTDEIYSRIVYEGKHLSLLSLPGMKERTILLDGFSKTWAMTGWRLGYGVGPKWVIDAMAKLATNDHSCTASFAQIAAMEALMGPQDSVTAMVAEFKKRRDVIVKGLNALPG
;
A
#
# COMPACT_ATOMS: atom_id res chain seq x y z
N MET A 1 12.73 -34.28 -5.61
CA MET A 1 11.77 -33.45 -4.87
C MET A 1 11.33 -32.33 -5.80
N LYS A 2 10.07 -31.91 -5.74
CA LYS A 2 9.51 -30.82 -6.57
C LYS A 2 8.81 -29.83 -5.65
N LEU A 3 8.85 -28.53 -6.00
CA LEU A 3 8.06 -27.50 -5.34
C LEU A 3 6.56 -27.69 -5.63
N ALA A 4 5.70 -27.10 -4.79
CA ALA A 4 4.27 -27.08 -5.03
C ALA A 4 3.95 -26.39 -6.37
N GLN A 5 2.92 -26.88 -7.08
CA GLN A 5 2.55 -26.33 -8.38
C GLN A 5 2.15 -24.83 -8.29
N SER A 6 1.57 -24.39 -7.17
CA SER A 6 1.26 -22.98 -6.93
C SER A 6 2.50 -22.09 -6.97
N PHE A 7 3.65 -22.61 -6.56
CA PHE A 7 4.91 -21.84 -6.52
C PHE A 7 5.38 -21.40 -7.93
N SER A 8 5.07 -22.17 -8.98
CA SER A 8 5.41 -21.78 -10.35
C SER A 8 4.61 -20.57 -10.88
N ARG A 9 3.53 -20.20 -10.20
CA ARG A 9 2.71 -19.01 -10.53
C ARG A 9 3.10 -17.78 -9.74
N LEU A 10 3.97 -17.93 -8.74
CA LEU A 10 4.43 -16.81 -7.91
C LEU A 10 5.47 -16.00 -8.68
N GLY A 11 5.17 -14.74 -8.95
CA GLY A 11 6.13 -13.76 -9.43
C GLY A 11 6.97 -13.17 -8.30
N THR A 12 7.86 -12.24 -8.62
CA THR A 12 8.68 -11.55 -7.64
C THR A 12 8.94 -10.10 -8.03
N GLU A 13 9.46 -9.35 -7.08
CA GLU A 13 9.94 -7.98 -7.25
C GLU A 13 11.43 -8.02 -7.59
N THR A 14 11.76 -7.89 -8.88
CA THR A 14 13.14 -8.03 -9.40
C THR A 14 14.09 -6.93 -8.91
N ALA A 15 13.59 -5.82 -8.38
CA ALA A 15 14.39 -4.72 -7.85
C ALA A 15 15.41 -5.19 -6.78
N PHE A 16 15.06 -6.18 -5.95
CA PHE A 16 15.99 -6.72 -4.94
C PHE A 16 17.12 -7.55 -5.56
N GLU A 17 16.88 -8.21 -6.69
CA GLU A 17 17.93 -8.92 -7.46
C GLU A 17 18.90 -7.90 -8.06
N VAL A 18 18.39 -6.80 -8.60
CA VAL A 18 19.21 -5.69 -9.13
C VAL A 18 20.05 -5.07 -8.01
N LEU A 19 19.47 -4.83 -6.82
CA LEU A 19 20.21 -4.33 -5.65
C LEU A 19 21.36 -5.29 -5.27
N ALA A 20 21.12 -6.58 -5.22
CA ALA A 20 22.16 -7.57 -4.89
C ALA A 20 23.30 -7.52 -5.92
N ARG A 21 22.96 -7.40 -7.21
CA ARG A 21 23.96 -7.25 -8.29
C ARG A 21 24.74 -5.93 -8.19
N ALA A 22 24.05 -4.82 -7.88
CA ALA A 22 24.69 -3.53 -7.70
C ALA A 22 25.72 -3.57 -6.55
N ARG A 23 25.32 -4.11 -5.39
CA ARG A 23 26.23 -4.29 -4.24
C ARG A 23 27.44 -5.19 -4.55
N ALA A 24 27.25 -6.25 -5.35
CA ALA A 24 28.35 -7.10 -5.77
C ALA A 24 29.35 -6.36 -6.68
N LEU A 25 28.89 -5.41 -7.49
CA LEU A 25 29.75 -4.55 -8.32
C LEU A 25 30.48 -3.49 -7.47
N GLU A 26 29.81 -2.91 -6.48
CA GLU A 26 30.43 -1.98 -5.51
C GLU A 26 31.56 -2.64 -4.72
N ALA A 27 31.35 -3.91 -4.28
CA ALA A 27 32.37 -4.68 -3.62
C ALA A 27 33.63 -4.93 -4.49
N GLN A 28 33.50 -4.80 -5.84
CA GLN A 28 34.60 -4.83 -6.81
C GLN A 28 35.19 -3.43 -7.09
N GLY A 29 34.78 -2.39 -6.31
CA GLY A 29 35.27 -1.03 -6.46
C GLY A 29 34.57 -0.18 -7.53
N ARG A 30 33.46 -0.64 -8.12
CA ARG A 30 32.67 0.18 -9.05
C ARG A 30 31.82 1.19 -8.29
N LYS A 31 31.70 2.39 -8.83
CA LYS A 31 30.71 3.39 -8.34
C LYS A 31 29.38 3.13 -9.02
N ILE A 32 28.35 2.85 -8.23
CA ILE A 32 26.99 2.61 -8.70
C ILE A 32 26.09 3.75 -8.24
N VAL A 33 25.22 4.22 -9.13
CA VAL A 33 24.11 5.11 -8.76
C VAL A 33 22.88 4.21 -8.60
N HIS A 34 22.39 4.09 -7.37
CA HIS A 34 21.26 3.24 -7.04
C HIS A 34 19.94 3.92 -7.42
N LEU A 35 19.17 3.30 -8.32
CA LEU A 35 17.83 3.73 -8.73
C LEU A 35 16.80 2.59 -8.66
N GLU A 36 17.21 1.40 -8.19
CA GLU A 36 16.42 0.18 -8.22
C GLU A 36 15.47 0.03 -7.03
N ILE A 37 15.78 0.62 -5.86
CA ILE A 37 14.93 0.56 -4.67
C ILE A 37 14.38 1.94 -4.36
N GLY A 38 13.05 2.05 -4.40
CA GLY A 38 12.32 3.27 -4.06
C GLY A 38 12.02 3.34 -2.57
N GLU A 39 12.94 3.90 -1.77
CA GLU A 39 12.68 4.20 -0.36
C GLU A 39 13.08 5.63 0.00
N PRO A 40 12.42 6.25 1.00
CA PRO A 40 12.91 7.50 1.57
C PRO A 40 14.31 7.30 2.15
N ASP A 41 15.26 8.13 1.72
CA ASP A 41 16.65 8.13 2.20
C ASP A 41 16.85 8.96 3.48
N PHE A 42 15.75 9.40 4.09
CA PHE A 42 15.74 10.09 5.36
C PHE A 42 15.71 9.09 6.52
N ASP A 43 16.31 9.46 7.63
CA ASP A 43 16.12 8.75 8.88
C ASP A 43 14.66 8.88 9.37
N THR A 44 14.15 7.84 10.02
CA THR A 44 12.89 7.94 10.78
C THR A 44 12.97 9.09 11.78
N PRO A 45 11.96 9.98 11.88
CA PRO A 45 11.94 11.12 12.79
C PRO A 45 12.29 10.76 14.24
N ALA A 46 13.02 11.65 14.92
CA ALA A 46 13.57 11.39 16.25
C ALA A 46 12.50 11.05 17.29
N ASN A 47 11.38 11.78 17.30
CA ASN A 47 10.25 11.52 18.20
C ASN A 47 9.71 10.08 18.07
N ILE A 48 9.62 9.56 16.85
CA ILE A 48 9.16 8.19 16.57
C ILE A 48 10.20 7.17 17.07
N ARG A 49 11.49 7.41 16.82
CA ARG A 49 12.59 6.56 17.32
C ARG A 49 12.64 6.53 18.84
N ASP A 50 12.41 7.66 19.48
CA ASP A 50 12.45 7.79 20.94
C ASP A 50 11.22 7.11 21.58
N ALA A 51 10.05 7.20 20.93
CA ALA A 51 8.86 6.44 21.36
C ALA A 51 9.12 4.92 21.32
N ALA A 52 9.80 4.41 20.29
CA ALA A 52 10.16 2.99 20.22
C ALA A 52 11.15 2.56 21.32
N LYS A 53 12.19 3.34 21.58
CA LYS A 53 13.17 3.06 22.65
C LYS A 53 12.44 2.99 23.99
N LYS A 54 11.60 3.99 24.27
CA LYS A 54 10.80 4.03 25.50
C LYS A 54 9.86 2.83 25.60
N ALA A 55 9.26 2.39 24.50
CA ALA A 55 8.40 1.21 24.48
C ALA A 55 9.18 -0.06 24.81
N ILE A 56 10.38 -0.23 24.25
CA ILE A 56 11.28 -1.34 24.56
C ILE A 56 11.65 -1.34 26.04
N ASP A 57 12.08 -0.20 26.58
CA ASP A 57 12.44 -0.03 27.99
C ASP A 57 11.25 -0.27 28.94
N SER A 58 10.02 -0.04 28.45
CA SER A 58 8.76 -0.26 29.18
C SER A 58 8.20 -1.68 29.03
N GLY A 59 8.93 -2.60 28.37
CA GLY A 59 8.56 -4.02 28.28
C GLY A 59 7.58 -4.38 27.17
N TYR A 60 7.37 -3.53 26.15
CA TYR A 60 6.57 -3.90 24.95
C TYR A 60 7.31 -4.88 24.05
N THR A 61 7.72 -6.01 24.62
CA THR A 61 8.55 -7.05 23.98
C THR A 61 7.88 -8.43 23.96
N HIS A 62 6.62 -8.50 24.36
CA HIS A 62 5.82 -9.72 24.42
C HIS A 62 4.80 -9.79 23.27
N TYR A 63 4.23 -10.97 23.06
CA TYR A 63 3.14 -11.15 22.11
C TYR A 63 1.95 -10.25 22.41
N GLY A 64 1.39 -9.71 21.34
CA GLY A 64 0.15 -8.94 21.35
C GLY A 64 -0.96 -9.62 20.53
N PRO A 65 -2.13 -8.99 20.43
CA PRO A 65 -3.21 -9.47 19.57
C PRO A 65 -2.78 -9.48 18.08
N SER A 66 -3.24 -10.49 17.33
CA SER A 66 -2.88 -10.66 15.92
C SER A 66 -3.35 -9.51 15.02
N ALA A 67 -4.47 -8.88 15.36
CA ALA A 67 -4.94 -7.70 14.65
C ALA A 67 -4.19 -6.40 15.01
N GLY A 68 -3.32 -6.44 16.02
CA GLY A 68 -2.59 -5.29 16.57
C GLY A 68 -3.11 -4.86 17.96
N LEU A 69 -2.29 -4.08 18.66
CA LEU A 69 -2.63 -3.55 19.97
C LEU A 69 -3.90 -2.68 19.89
N PRO A 70 -4.84 -2.79 20.84
CA PRO A 70 -6.10 -2.04 20.82
C PRO A 70 -5.90 -0.53 20.68
N GLU A 71 -4.95 0.03 21.43
CA GLU A 71 -4.59 1.45 21.40
C GLU A 71 -4.01 1.87 20.04
N ALA A 72 -3.21 1.04 19.41
CA ALA A 72 -2.64 1.33 18.09
C ALA A 72 -3.71 1.22 16.99
N ARG A 73 -4.62 0.25 17.06
CA ARG A 73 -5.78 0.16 16.17
C ARG A 73 -6.69 1.37 16.29
N LYS A 74 -6.93 1.84 17.53
CA LYS A 74 -7.68 3.06 17.79
C LYS A 74 -7.00 4.28 17.15
N ALA A 75 -5.68 4.43 17.30
CA ALA A 75 -4.92 5.52 16.67
C ALA A 75 -5.02 5.50 15.13
N VAL A 76 -4.96 4.31 14.50
CA VAL A 76 -5.19 4.16 13.07
C VAL A 76 -6.61 4.59 12.69
N ALA A 77 -7.64 4.13 13.42
CA ALA A 77 -9.03 4.47 13.15
C ALA A 77 -9.27 5.99 13.23
N GLU A 78 -8.76 6.66 14.27
CA GLU A 78 -8.83 8.11 14.44
C GLU A 78 -8.10 8.87 13.33
N TYR A 79 -6.90 8.41 12.95
CA TYR A 79 -6.12 9.01 11.88
C TYR A 79 -6.85 8.93 10.53
N ILE A 80 -7.39 7.77 10.18
CA ILE A 80 -8.14 7.59 8.92
C ILE A 80 -9.45 8.37 8.97
N THR A 81 -10.17 8.35 10.08
CA THR A 81 -11.39 9.18 10.24
C THR A 81 -11.09 10.65 9.98
N LYS A 82 -10.02 11.17 10.56
CA LYS A 82 -9.60 12.58 10.40
C LYS A 82 -9.13 12.90 8.98
N THR A 83 -8.34 12.02 8.37
CA THR A 83 -7.66 12.32 7.09
C THR A 83 -8.47 11.94 5.86
N ARG A 84 -9.42 11.01 5.98
CA ARG A 84 -10.29 10.56 4.89
C ARG A 84 -11.75 11.02 5.06
N GLY A 85 -12.11 11.58 6.22
CA GLY A 85 -13.47 12.08 6.48
C GLY A 85 -14.53 10.97 6.57
N VAL A 86 -14.12 9.74 6.90
CA VAL A 86 -14.99 8.57 7.02
C VAL A 86 -14.87 8.01 8.43
N ASN A 87 -15.97 7.86 9.15
CA ASN A 87 -15.95 7.26 10.47
C ASN A 87 -15.49 5.80 10.41
N VAL A 88 -14.37 5.49 11.08
CA VAL A 88 -13.75 4.16 11.17
C VAL A 88 -13.68 3.73 12.62
N ALA A 89 -14.18 2.53 12.91
CA ALA A 89 -14.07 1.93 14.23
C ALA A 89 -12.75 1.13 14.37
N PRO A 90 -12.19 0.99 15.58
CA PRO A 90 -10.97 0.18 15.79
C PRO A 90 -11.10 -1.25 15.28
N GLU A 91 -12.29 -1.84 15.33
CA GLU A 91 -12.59 -3.20 14.85
C GLU A 91 -12.51 -3.32 13.32
N GLU A 92 -12.55 -2.19 12.62
CA GLU A 92 -12.39 -2.10 11.15
C GLU A 92 -10.91 -1.91 10.75
N THR A 93 -9.94 -2.08 11.67
CA THR A 93 -8.52 -1.89 11.42
C THR A 93 -7.69 -3.13 11.77
N ILE A 94 -6.57 -3.32 11.06
CA ILE A 94 -5.55 -4.33 11.36
C ILE A 94 -4.16 -3.73 11.16
N ILE A 95 -3.21 -4.09 12.03
CA ILE A 95 -1.80 -3.69 11.94
C ILE A 95 -0.96 -4.92 11.57
N VAL A 96 -0.10 -4.77 10.57
CA VAL A 96 0.66 -5.85 9.97
C VAL A 96 2.13 -5.46 9.76
N PRO A 97 3.05 -6.43 9.58
CA PRO A 97 4.48 -6.16 9.37
C PRO A 97 4.78 -5.62 7.95
N GLY A 98 4.50 -4.34 7.73
CA GLY A 98 4.57 -3.66 6.43
C GLY A 98 3.23 -3.71 5.69
N GLY A 99 3.10 -3.00 4.56
CA GLY A 99 1.85 -2.95 3.80
C GLY A 99 1.54 -4.22 2.99
N LYS A 100 2.56 -4.99 2.57
CA LYS A 100 2.39 -6.18 1.73
C LYS A 100 1.41 -7.22 2.28
N PRO A 101 1.40 -7.56 3.58
CA PRO A 101 0.43 -8.52 4.11
C PRO A 101 -1.03 -8.13 3.87
N ILE A 102 -1.37 -6.83 3.76
CA ILE A 102 -2.73 -6.42 3.43
C ILE A 102 -3.11 -6.89 2.02
N ILE A 103 -2.17 -6.79 1.04
CA ILE A 103 -2.39 -7.30 -0.32
C ILE A 103 -2.59 -8.82 -0.28
N PHE A 104 -1.67 -9.54 0.38
CA PHE A 104 -1.70 -10.99 0.50
C PHE A 104 -2.98 -11.48 1.15
N PHE A 105 -3.31 -10.94 2.31
CA PHE A 105 -4.48 -11.36 3.08
C PHE A 105 -5.79 -11.01 2.39
N THR A 106 -5.87 -9.85 1.70
CA THR A 106 -7.04 -9.49 0.90
C THR A 106 -7.27 -10.53 -0.20
N ILE A 107 -6.24 -10.83 -0.98
CA ILE A 107 -6.35 -11.76 -2.10
C ILE A 107 -6.63 -13.17 -1.58
N MET A 108 -5.91 -13.65 -0.56
CA MET A 108 -6.10 -15.00 0.02
C MET A 108 -7.47 -15.18 0.68
N ALA A 109 -8.06 -14.12 1.23
CA ALA A 109 -9.36 -14.20 1.91
C ALA A 109 -10.56 -14.09 0.95
N LEU A 110 -10.37 -13.47 -0.22
CA LEU A 110 -11.48 -13.10 -1.10
C LEU A 110 -11.49 -13.80 -2.45
N VAL A 111 -10.35 -14.27 -2.95
CA VAL A 111 -10.20 -14.72 -4.35
C VAL A 111 -10.04 -16.23 -4.40
N ASP A 112 -10.96 -16.88 -5.12
CA ASP A 112 -10.90 -18.28 -5.45
C ASP A 112 -10.43 -18.51 -6.90
N PRO A 113 -9.97 -19.74 -7.27
CA PRO A 113 -9.67 -20.08 -8.65
C PRO A 113 -10.89 -19.83 -9.56
N GLY A 114 -10.67 -19.03 -10.63
CA GLY A 114 -11.71 -18.65 -11.59
C GLY A 114 -12.32 -17.25 -11.35
N ASP A 115 -12.08 -16.65 -10.19
CA ASP A 115 -12.43 -15.25 -9.95
C ASP A 115 -11.48 -14.32 -10.75
N GLU A 116 -12.00 -13.18 -11.18
CA GLU A 116 -11.23 -12.14 -11.87
C GLU A 116 -10.88 -11.00 -10.92
N VAL A 117 -9.60 -10.57 -10.98
CA VAL A 117 -9.09 -9.44 -10.21
C VAL A 117 -8.51 -8.40 -11.15
N ILE A 118 -9.13 -7.22 -11.19
CA ILE A 118 -8.63 -6.07 -11.95
C ILE A 118 -7.50 -5.39 -11.16
N TYR A 119 -6.36 -5.12 -11.82
CA TYR A 119 -5.20 -4.47 -11.19
C TYR A 119 -4.53 -3.48 -12.16
N PRO A 120 -3.86 -2.39 -11.66
CA PRO A 120 -3.21 -1.41 -12.53
C PRO A 120 -1.97 -1.99 -13.21
N ASN A 121 -1.81 -1.73 -14.51
CA ASN A 121 -0.65 -2.14 -15.29
C ASN A 121 -0.17 -1.00 -16.22
N PRO A 122 1.07 -0.44 -16.04
CA PRO A 122 2.04 -0.86 -15.02
C PRO A 122 1.58 -0.58 -13.59
N GLY A 123 2.02 -1.43 -12.67
CA GLY A 123 1.65 -1.36 -11.26
C GLY A 123 2.67 -2.10 -10.38
N PHE A 124 2.40 -2.16 -9.08
CA PHE A 124 3.25 -2.86 -8.15
C PHE A 124 3.20 -4.39 -8.43
N PRO A 125 4.34 -5.05 -8.74
CA PRO A 125 4.36 -6.43 -9.25
C PRO A 125 3.70 -7.46 -8.33
N ILE A 126 3.59 -7.17 -7.05
CA ILE A 126 3.00 -8.06 -6.05
C ILE A 126 1.50 -8.29 -6.29
N TYR A 127 0.78 -7.35 -6.91
CA TYR A 127 -0.64 -7.54 -7.19
C TYR A 127 -0.85 -8.75 -8.11
N GLU A 128 -0.28 -8.72 -9.30
CA GLU A 128 -0.38 -9.80 -10.29
C GLU A 128 0.18 -11.12 -9.76
N SER A 129 1.33 -11.05 -9.08
CA SER A 129 1.98 -12.21 -8.48
C SER A 129 1.04 -12.97 -7.53
N MET A 130 0.35 -12.26 -6.63
CA MET A 130 -0.54 -12.90 -5.66
C MET A 130 -1.85 -13.38 -6.27
N ILE A 131 -2.40 -12.64 -7.23
CA ILE A 131 -3.59 -13.08 -7.98
C ILE A 131 -3.31 -14.43 -8.64
N ASN A 132 -2.20 -14.52 -9.37
CA ASN A 132 -1.78 -15.75 -10.04
C ASN A 132 -1.46 -16.88 -9.05
N TYR A 133 -0.82 -16.57 -7.91
CA TYR A 133 -0.46 -17.55 -6.90
C TYR A 133 -1.67 -18.29 -6.35
N VAL A 134 -2.76 -17.57 -6.02
CA VAL A 134 -4.00 -18.19 -5.50
C VAL A 134 -4.83 -18.86 -6.60
N GLY A 135 -4.50 -18.67 -7.88
CA GLY A 135 -5.20 -19.24 -9.02
C GLY A 135 -6.34 -18.36 -9.56
N GLY A 136 -6.42 -17.11 -9.14
CA GLY A 136 -7.30 -16.12 -9.73
C GLY A 136 -6.83 -15.69 -11.12
N THR A 137 -7.68 -15.03 -11.86
CA THR A 137 -7.40 -14.47 -13.18
C THR A 137 -7.00 -13.00 -13.03
N ALA A 138 -5.75 -12.67 -13.35
CA ALA A 138 -5.25 -11.30 -13.33
C ALA A 138 -5.73 -10.54 -14.57
N VAL A 139 -6.51 -9.46 -14.38
CA VAL A 139 -7.08 -8.62 -15.44
C VAL A 139 -6.41 -7.25 -15.41
N PRO A 140 -5.47 -6.96 -16.34
CA PRO A 140 -4.72 -5.71 -16.32
C PRO A 140 -5.61 -4.52 -16.73
N LEU A 141 -5.60 -3.46 -15.91
CA LEU A 141 -6.16 -2.15 -16.22
C LEU A 141 -5.03 -1.26 -16.77
N PRO A 142 -5.05 -0.86 -18.04
CA PRO A 142 -3.96 -0.09 -18.63
C PRO A 142 -3.85 1.31 -18.02
N ILE A 143 -2.66 1.64 -17.52
CA ILE A 143 -2.26 3.00 -17.11
C ILE A 143 -1.44 3.59 -18.25
N ARG A 144 -1.81 4.77 -18.73
CA ARG A 144 -1.20 5.36 -19.94
C ARG A 144 -0.72 6.77 -19.73
N GLU A 145 0.39 7.11 -20.37
CA GLU A 145 0.99 8.45 -20.32
C GLU A 145 0.06 9.52 -20.89
N GLU A 146 -0.67 9.22 -21.97
CA GLU A 146 -1.63 10.13 -22.59
C GLU A 146 -2.80 10.53 -21.66
N ASN A 147 -3.03 9.76 -20.58
CA ASN A 147 -3.99 10.04 -19.52
C ASN A 147 -3.32 10.56 -18.24
N GLU A 148 -2.13 11.17 -18.35
CA GLU A 148 -1.35 11.65 -17.19
C GLU A 148 -1.05 10.54 -16.18
N PHE A 149 -0.85 9.31 -16.66
CA PHE A 149 -0.69 8.09 -15.87
C PHE A 149 -1.86 7.75 -14.94
N ASP A 150 -3.06 8.26 -15.25
CA ASP A 150 -4.33 7.71 -14.79
C ASP A 150 -4.83 6.67 -15.82
N PHE A 151 -5.89 5.94 -15.53
CA PHE A 151 -6.55 5.06 -16.48
C PHE A 151 -7.77 5.74 -17.12
N ASP A 152 -8.12 5.30 -18.33
CA ASP A 152 -9.41 5.68 -18.91
C ASP A 152 -10.55 4.96 -18.14
N PRO A 153 -11.47 5.70 -17.50
CA PRO A 153 -12.60 5.09 -16.84
C PRO A 153 -13.48 4.21 -17.73
N ALA A 154 -13.47 4.45 -19.05
CA ALA A 154 -14.19 3.58 -19.99
C ALA A 154 -13.49 2.22 -20.14
N ASP A 155 -12.16 2.14 -20.08
CA ASP A 155 -11.43 0.89 -20.02
C ASP A 155 -11.79 0.12 -18.76
N PHE A 156 -11.78 0.78 -17.59
CA PHE A 156 -12.20 0.16 -16.34
C PHE A 156 -13.62 -0.40 -16.41
N GLU A 157 -14.57 0.39 -16.91
CA GLU A 157 -15.97 -0.01 -17.04
C GLU A 157 -16.19 -1.22 -17.97
N ARG A 158 -15.31 -1.40 -18.99
CA ARG A 158 -15.37 -2.56 -19.91
C ARG A 158 -14.82 -3.84 -19.29
N LEU A 159 -13.88 -3.71 -18.35
CA LEU A 159 -13.29 -4.88 -17.68
C LEU A 159 -14.21 -5.48 -16.61
N LEU A 160 -15.13 -4.68 -16.06
CA LEU A 160 -16.05 -5.14 -15.02
C LEU A 160 -17.09 -6.14 -15.57
N ASN A 161 -17.24 -7.26 -14.87
CA ASN A 161 -18.23 -8.28 -15.19
C ASN A 161 -18.63 -9.10 -13.94
N SER A 162 -19.48 -10.12 -14.11
CA SER A 162 -19.99 -10.95 -13.01
C SER A 162 -18.94 -11.81 -12.31
N LYS A 163 -17.74 -12.02 -12.93
CA LYS A 163 -16.61 -12.74 -12.35
C LYS A 163 -15.66 -11.82 -11.60
N THR A 164 -15.80 -10.49 -11.76
CA THR A 164 -14.97 -9.53 -11.06
C THR A 164 -15.22 -9.66 -9.56
N LYS A 165 -14.23 -10.17 -8.83
CA LYS A 165 -14.28 -10.39 -7.38
C LYS A 165 -13.62 -9.28 -6.60
N LEU A 166 -12.51 -8.79 -7.13
CA LEU A 166 -11.69 -7.75 -6.50
C LEU A 166 -11.18 -6.78 -7.55
N VAL A 167 -11.14 -5.52 -7.18
CA VAL A 167 -10.44 -4.46 -7.92
C VAL A 167 -9.33 -3.93 -7.04
N ILE A 168 -8.13 -3.81 -7.57
CA ILE A 168 -6.98 -3.20 -6.88
C ILE A 168 -6.67 -1.89 -7.59
N LEU A 169 -6.64 -0.78 -6.85
CA LEU A 169 -6.24 0.53 -7.35
C LEU A 169 -5.17 1.12 -6.43
N ASN A 170 -4.21 1.84 -7.02
CA ASN A 170 -3.12 2.47 -6.28
C ASN A 170 -3.01 3.94 -6.68
N SER A 171 -3.24 4.84 -5.72
CA SER A 171 -3.14 6.28 -5.96
C SER A 171 -2.71 7.01 -4.66
N PRO A 172 -1.61 7.78 -4.71
CA PRO A 172 -0.65 7.95 -5.82
C PRO A 172 0.01 6.63 -6.22
N ALA A 173 0.29 6.46 -7.51
CA ALA A 173 0.63 5.17 -8.10
C ALA A 173 2.14 4.87 -8.07
N ASN A 174 2.48 3.60 -7.84
CA ASN A 174 3.80 3.04 -8.08
C ASN A 174 3.72 2.11 -9.31
N PRO A 175 4.54 2.29 -10.38
CA PRO A 175 5.72 3.15 -10.44
C PRO A 175 5.49 4.53 -11.07
N THR A 176 4.30 4.85 -11.56
CA THR A 176 4.08 5.95 -12.49
C THR A 176 4.00 7.34 -11.84
N GLY A 177 3.69 7.41 -10.54
CA GLY A 177 3.46 8.67 -9.84
C GLY A 177 2.12 9.35 -10.16
N GLY A 178 1.28 8.74 -10.99
CA GLY A 178 -0.05 9.25 -11.33
C GLY A 178 -0.96 9.37 -10.11
N VAL A 179 -1.84 10.36 -10.11
CA VAL A 179 -2.82 10.59 -9.04
C VAL A 179 -4.22 10.58 -9.64
N MET A 180 -5.04 9.66 -9.16
CA MET A 180 -6.41 9.51 -9.66
C MET A 180 -7.24 10.77 -9.38
N SER A 181 -7.92 11.27 -10.40
CA SER A 181 -8.78 12.44 -10.29
C SER A 181 -10.09 12.15 -9.53
N ALA A 182 -10.69 13.19 -8.94
CA ALA A 182 -12.02 13.06 -8.32
C ALA A 182 -13.09 12.56 -9.31
N ALA A 183 -12.99 12.96 -10.57
CA ALA A 183 -13.90 12.53 -11.63
C ALA A 183 -13.74 11.04 -11.93
N THR A 184 -12.49 10.55 -12.05
CA THR A 184 -12.18 9.12 -12.21
C THR A 184 -12.71 8.32 -11.03
N MET A 185 -12.45 8.77 -9.79
CA MET A 185 -12.94 8.09 -8.58
C MET A 185 -14.47 7.97 -8.54
N ALA A 186 -15.20 9.04 -8.89
CA ALA A 186 -16.65 9.02 -8.94
C ALA A 186 -17.17 8.02 -9.99
N ARG A 187 -16.53 7.93 -11.15
CA ARG A 187 -16.87 6.93 -12.19
C ARG A 187 -16.57 5.51 -11.73
N VAL A 188 -15.44 5.28 -11.03
CA VAL A 188 -15.12 3.98 -10.43
C VAL A 188 -16.20 3.53 -9.46
N ALA A 189 -16.58 4.39 -8.51
CA ALA A 189 -17.61 4.07 -7.53
C ALA A 189 -18.96 3.74 -8.20
N LYS A 190 -19.37 4.54 -9.19
CA LYS A 190 -20.58 4.30 -9.97
C LYS A 190 -20.50 2.99 -10.75
N ALA A 191 -19.41 2.73 -11.45
CA ALA A 191 -19.25 1.52 -12.26
C ALA A 191 -19.24 0.25 -11.40
N LEU A 192 -18.59 0.26 -10.24
CA LEU A 192 -18.62 -0.83 -9.27
C LEU A 192 -20.04 -1.09 -8.76
N HIS A 193 -20.81 -0.03 -8.49
CA HIS A 193 -22.20 -0.17 -8.05
C HIS A 193 -23.06 -0.80 -9.15
N ASP A 194 -22.96 -0.32 -10.39
CA ASP A 194 -23.86 -0.66 -11.47
C ASP A 194 -23.53 -2.01 -12.15
N LYS A 195 -22.22 -2.34 -12.28
CA LYS A 195 -21.75 -3.46 -13.10
C LYS A 195 -21.15 -4.63 -12.31
N ALA A 196 -20.64 -4.36 -11.12
CA ALA A 196 -20.02 -5.38 -10.27
C ALA A 196 -20.35 -5.15 -8.78
N PRO A 197 -21.64 -5.19 -8.38
CA PRO A 197 -22.05 -4.93 -7.00
C PRO A 197 -21.44 -5.94 -6.00
N GLN A 198 -21.04 -7.13 -6.46
CA GLN A 198 -20.38 -8.17 -5.65
C GLN A 198 -18.87 -7.91 -5.44
N ALA A 199 -18.22 -7.05 -6.27
CA ALA A 199 -16.78 -6.87 -6.21
C ALA A 199 -16.36 -6.00 -5.02
N MET A 200 -15.28 -6.40 -4.37
CA MET A 200 -14.59 -5.60 -3.36
C MET A 200 -13.54 -4.70 -4.02
N LEU A 201 -13.13 -3.65 -3.31
CA LEU A 201 -12.06 -2.75 -3.73
C LEU A 201 -10.92 -2.80 -2.71
N LEU A 202 -9.69 -3.02 -3.18
CA LEU A 202 -8.45 -2.72 -2.43
C LEU A 202 -7.88 -1.41 -2.95
N THR A 203 -7.88 -0.37 -2.12
CA THR A 203 -7.21 0.90 -2.43
C THR A 203 -5.87 0.98 -1.70
N ASP A 204 -4.78 0.97 -2.47
CA ASP A 204 -3.43 1.14 -1.94
C ASP A 204 -3.09 2.63 -1.92
N GLU A 205 -3.07 3.19 -0.72
CA GLU A 205 -2.85 4.61 -0.46
C GLU A 205 -1.53 4.90 0.26
N ILE A 206 -0.55 3.98 0.15
CA ILE A 206 0.75 4.06 0.86
C ILE A 206 1.51 5.38 0.61
N TYR A 207 1.22 6.07 -0.48
CA TYR A 207 1.80 7.37 -0.85
C TYR A 207 0.86 8.55 -0.58
N SER A 208 -0.22 8.37 0.15
CA SER A 208 -1.26 9.37 0.41
C SER A 208 -0.76 10.74 0.91
N ARG A 209 0.38 10.76 1.62
CA ARG A 209 1.01 11.98 2.14
C ARG A 209 2.12 12.54 1.23
N ILE A 210 2.52 11.81 0.18
CA ILE A 210 3.56 12.22 -0.78
C ILE A 210 2.87 12.71 -2.05
N VAL A 211 2.17 13.81 -1.92
CA VAL A 211 1.47 14.52 -3.01
C VAL A 211 2.06 15.91 -3.12
N TYR A 212 2.52 16.28 -4.32
CA TYR A 212 3.23 17.54 -4.53
C TYR A 212 2.29 18.68 -4.92
N GLU A 213 1.20 18.37 -5.61
CA GLU A 213 0.15 19.31 -6.03
C GLU A 213 -1.22 18.78 -5.61
N GLY A 214 -2.08 19.68 -5.12
CA GLY A 214 -3.44 19.32 -4.70
C GLY A 214 -3.50 18.58 -3.36
N LYS A 215 -4.47 17.68 -3.23
CA LYS A 215 -4.71 16.87 -2.02
C LYS A 215 -5.04 15.45 -2.43
N HIS A 216 -4.59 14.50 -1.62
CA HIS A 216 -5.01 13.10 -1.75
C HIS A 216 -6.52 12.96 -1.51
N LEU A 217 -7.18 12.22 -2.38
CA LEU A 217 -8.56 11.80 -2.24
C LEU A 217 -8.59 10.28 -2.06
N SER A 218 -9.55 9.79 -1.30
CA SER A 218 -9.70 8.35 -1.03
C SER A 218 -11.03 7.84 -1.57
N LEU A 219 -10.98 6.71 -2.26
CA LEU A 219 -12.19 5.99 -2.69
C LEU A 219 -13.05 5.54 -1.50
N LEU A 220 -12.44 5.29 -0.35
CA LEU A 220 -13.13 4.97 0.91
C LEU A 220 -14.15 6.05 1.31
N SER A 221 -13.89 7.32 0.93
CA SER A 221 -14.71 8.49 1.30
C SER A 221 -15.97 8.66 0.45
N LEU A 222 -16.08 7.93 -0.67
CA LEU A 222 -17.22 8.10 -1.57
C LEU A 222 -18.46 7.35 -1.02
N PRO A 223 -19.67 7.87 -1.28
CA PRO A 223 -20.89 7.23 -0.82
C PRO A 223 -21.00 5.77 -1.27
N GLY A 224 -21.34 4.87 -0.33
CA GLY A 224 -21.49 3.43 -0.58
C GLY A 224 -20.19 2.66 -0.83
N MET A 225 -19.03 3.31 -0.63
CA MET A 225 -17.74 2.65 -0.84
C MET A 225 -17.12 2.07 0.43
N LYS A 226 -17.44 2.60 1.61
CA LYS A 226 -16.88 2.12 2.88
C LYS A 226 -17.11 0.61 3.09
N GLU A 227 -18.31 0.14 2.81
CA GLU A 227 -18.74 -1.23 3.07
C GLU A 227 -18.11 -2.27 2.13
N ARG A 228 -17.41 -1.80 1.09
CA ARG A 228 -16.78 -2.66 0.07
C ARG A 228 -15.32 -2.32 -0.19
N THR A 229 -14.73 -1.40 0.58
CA THR A 229 -13.34 -0.96 0.38
C THR A 229 -12.45 -1.48 1.49
N ILE A 230 -11.30 -2.02 1.10
CA ILE A 230 -10.16 -2.31 1.95
C ILE A 230 -9.11 -1.26 1.59
N LEU A 231 -8.74 -0.43 2.55
CA LEU A 231 -7.68 0.54 2.41
C LEU A 231 -6.38 -0.06 2.95
N LEU A 232 -5.32 0.01 2.16
CA LEU A 232 -3.95 -0.24 2.56
C LEU A 232 -3.22 1.09 2.69
N ASP A 233 -2.61 1.32 3.83
CA ASP A 233 -1.66 2.41 4.05
C ASP A 233 -0.58 1.94 5.05
N GLY A 234 0.37 2.78 5.39
CA GLY A 234 1.42 2.36 6.32
C GLY A 234 2.47 3.44 6.56
N PHE A 235 3.52 3.03 7.24
CA PHE A 235 4.50 3.93 7.81
C PHE A 235 5.76 4.06 6.96
N SER A 236 5.99 3.10 6.06
CA SER A 236 7.23 2.96 5.30
C SER A 236 7.61 4.21 4.52
N LYS A 237 6.63 4.89 3.89
CA LYS A 237 6.87 6.00 2.97
C LYS A 237 6.69 7.35 3.65
N THR A 238 5.57 7.58 4.30
CA THR A 238 5.21 8.86 4.94
C THR A 238 6.18 9.25 6.06
N TRP A 239 6.70 8.30 6.83
CA TRP A 239 7.56 8.57 8.00
C TRP A 239 8.96 7.96 7.87
N ALA A 240 9.40 7.59 6.65
CA ALA A 240 10.70 6.98 6.41
C ALA A 240 10.96 5.76 7.33
N MET A 241 10.00 4.84 7.37
CA MET A 241 10.00 3.68 8.27
C MET A 241 10.04 2.35 7.50
N THR A 242 10.76 2.28 6.38
CA THR A 242 10.81 1.06 5.54
C THR A 242 11.34 -0.15 6.29
N GLY A 243 12.38 0.04 7.11
CA GLY A 243 13.01 -1.01 7.94
C GLY A 243 12.22 -1.41 9.18
N TRP A 244 11.21 -0.63 9.60
CA TRP A 244 10.39 -0.94 10.77
C TRP A 244 9.37 -2.04 10.52
N ARG A 245 9.11 -2.33 9.26
CA ARG A 245 8.13 -3.31 8.83
C ARG A 245 6.77 -3.09 9.51
N LEU A 246 6.14 -1.95 9.21
CA LEU A 246 4.88 -1.56 9.81
C LEU A 246 3.93 -0.98 8.78
N GLY A 247 2.70 -1.50 8.76
CA GLY A 247 1.60 -1.05 7.90
C GLY A 247 0.26 -1.39 8.53
N TYR A 248 -0.81 -0.94 7.91
CA TYR A 248 -2.16 -1.21 8.38
C TYR A 248 -3.16 -1.32 7.24
N GLY A 249 -4.24 -2.04 7.52
CA GLY A 249 -5.43 -2.09 6.69
C GLY A 249 -6.65 -1.56 7.41
N VAL A 250 -7.57 -0.98 6.64
CA VAL A 250 -8.89 -0.57 7.11
C VAL A 250 -9.93 -1.16 6.18
N GLY A 251 -10.99 -1.74 6.71
CA GLY A 251 -12.03 -2.34 5.88
C GLY A 251 -13.20 -2.88 6.69
N PRO A 252 -14.19 -3.47 6.03
CA PRO A 252 -15.32 -4.07 6.72
C PRO A 252 -14.85 -5.09 7.77
N LYS A 253 -15.48 -5.08 8.94
CA LYS A 253 -15.06 -5.92 10.08
C LYS A 253 -14.88 -7.40 9.71
N TRP A 254 -15.78 -7.95 8.89
CA TRP A 254 -15.70 -9.36 8.49
C TRP A 254 -14.44 -9.71 7.68
N VAL A 255 -13.93 -8.74 6.87
CA VAL A 255 -12.65 -8.89 6.15
C VAL A 255 -11.49 -8.79 7.14
N ILE A 256 -11.54 -7.80 8.04
CA ILE A 256 -10.51 -7.63 9.08
C ILE A 256 -10.41 -8.85 9.98
N ASP A 257 -11.53 -9.48 10.36
CA ASP A 257 -11.53 -10.71 11.14
C ASP A 257 -10.87 -11.88 10.37
N ALA A 258 -11.13 -11.98 9.05
CA ALA A 258 -10.47 -12.97 8.20
C ALA A 258 -8.95 -12.72 8.10
N MET A 259 -8.54 -11.46 7.89
CA MET A 259 -7.12 -11.08 7.87
C MET A 259 -6.43 -11.34 9.21
N ALA A 260 -7.09 -11.07 10.34
CA ALA A 260 -6.56 -11.36 11.67
C ALA A 260 -6.32 -12.87 11.86
N LYS A 261 -7.20 -13.73 11.32
CA LYS A 261 -7.00 -15.17 11.31
C LYS A 261 -5.79 -15.58 10.47
N LEU A 262 -5.60 -14.97 9.29
CA LEU A 262 -4.41 -15.18 8.46
C LEU A 262 -3.15 -14.71 9.20
N ALA A 263 -3.17 -13.52 9.80
CA ALA A 263 -2.06 -12.98 10.60
C ALA A 263 -1.65 -13.91 11.75
N THR A 264 -2.63 -14.51 12.45
CA THR A 264 -2.37 -15.50 13.50
C THR A 264 -1.56 -16.69 12.97
N ASN A 265 -1.88 -17.17 11.76
CA ASN A 265 -1.23 -18.33 11.16
C ASN A 265 0.09 -18.00 10.47
N ASP A 266 0.30 -16.74 10.04
CA ASP A 266 1.50 -16.30 9.33
C ASP A 266 2.58 -15.81 10.31
N HIS A 267 2.31 -14.75 11.06
CA HIS A 267 3.32 -14.06 11.88
C HIS A 267 2.91 -13.84 13.35
N SER A 268 1.81 -14.43 13.78
CA SER A 268 1.23 -14.30 15.13
C SER A 268 0.77 -12.88 15.47
N CYS A 269 1.68 -11.92 15.55
CA CYS A 269 1.39 -10.50 15.79
C CYS A 269 2.53 -9.61 15.28
N THR A 270 2.23 -8.34 15.03
CA THR A 270 3.23 -7.32 14.73
C THR A 270 3.95 -6.88 16.00
N ALA A 271 5.25 -6.57 15.90
CA ALA A 271 6.08 -6.16 17.05
C ALA A 271 5.44 -5.03 17.85
N SER A 272 5.21 -5.26 19.15
CA SER A 272 4.45 -4.34 20.02
C SER A 272 5.14 -2.98 20.17
N PHE A 273 6.45 -2.93 20.37
CA PHE A 273 7.19 -1.66 20.47
C PHE A 273 7.11 -0.82 19.18
N ALA A 274 7.07 -1.47 18.02
CA ALA A 274 6.91 -0.79 16.74
C ALA A 274 5.51 -0.17 16.60
N GLN A 275 4.47 -0.83 17.13
CA GLN A 275 3.12 -0.30 17.14
C GLN A 275 2.98 0.94 18.04
N ILE A 276 3.70 0.99 19.18
CA ILE A 276 3.77 2.19 20.04
C ILE A 276 4.42 3.35 19.28
N ALA A 277 5.52 3.09 18.55
CA ALA A 277 6.14 4.10 17.69
C ALA A 277 5.20 4.57 16.55
N ALA A 278 4.36 3.67 16.02
CA ALA A 278 3.35 4.01 15.03
C ALA A 278 2.32 5.02 15.56
N MET A 279 1.90 4.89 16.82
CA MET A 279 1.00 5.86 17.44
C MET A 279 1.63 7.25 17.45
N GLU A 280 2.91 7.37 17.82
CA GLU A 280 3.64 8.64 17.74
C GLU A 280 3.72 9.17 16.31
N ALA A 281 3.95 8.31 15.31
CA ALA A 281 3.95 8.71 13.91
C ALA A 281 2.61 9.30 13.45
N LEU A 282 1.49 8.69 13.86
CA LEU A 282 0.14 9.12 13.48
C LEU A 282 -0.33 10.39 14.23
N MET A 283 -0.03 10.48 15.53
CA MET A 283 -0.60 11.47 16.43
C MET A 283 0.37 12.61 16.80
N GLY A 284 1.66 12.38 16.63
CA GLY A 284 2.72 13.34 16.94
C GLY A 284 2.90 14.43 15.87
N PRO A 285 3.95 15.28 16.04
CA PRO A 285 4.28 16.35 15.10
C PRO A 285 4.52 15.84 13.67
N GLN A 286 4.04 16.57 12.68
CA GLN A 286 4.14 16.21 11.25
C GLN A 286 5.14 17.08 10.47
N ASP A 287 5.92 17.92 11.14
CA ASP A 287 6.85 18.86 10.50
C ASP A 287 7.91 18.14 9.68
N SER A 288 8.41 17.00 10.17
CA SER A 288 9.38 16.15 9.46
C SER A 288 8.81 15.59 8.15
N VAL A 289 7.55 15.20 8.15
CA VAL A 289 6.85 14.72 6.93
C VAL A 289 6.75 15.86 5.93
N THR A 290 6.34 17.04 6.38
CA THR A 290 6.21 18.23 5.52
C THR A 290 7.57 18.62 4.89
N ALA A 291 8.64 18.61 5.68
CA ALA A 291 9.99 18.89 5.21
C ALA A 291 10.48 17.85 4.18
N MET A 292 10.26 16.58 4.44
CA MET A 292 10.61 15.47 3.55
C MET A 292 9.88 15.58 2.20
N VAL A 293 8.56 15.84 2.22
CA VAL A 293 7.75 16.00 0.99
C VAL A 293 8.21 17.20 0.18
N ALA A 294 8.55 18.32 0.85
CA ALA A 294 9.11 19.50 0.17
C ALA A 294 10.45 19.21 -0.51
N GLU A 295 11.31 18.41 0.13
CA GLU A 295 12.59 17.98 -0.46
C GLU A 295 12.35 17.01 -1.64
N PHE A 296 11.46 16.04 -1.53
CA PHE A 296 11.09 15.16 -2.65
C PHE A 296 10.57 15.95 -3.85
N LYS A 297 9.76 16.99 -3.61
CA LYS A 297 9.28 17.86 -4.69
C LYS A 297 10.44 18.54 -5.42
N LYS A 298 11.42 19.09 -4.69
CA LYS A 298 12.63 19.68 -5.31
C LYS A 298 13.40 18.64 -6.14
N ARG A 299 13.61 17.45 -5.61
CA ARG A 299 14.32 16.37 -6.31
C ARG A 299 13.58 15.93 -7.57
N ARG A 300 12.24 15.80 -7.51
CA ARG A 300 11.40 15.55 -8.67
C ARG A 300 11.63 16.62 -9.74
N ASP A 301 11.56 17.90 -9.37
CA ASP A 301 11.71 19.01 -10.32
C ASP A 301 13.11 19.01 -10.99
N VAL A 302 14.16 18.68 -10.22
CA VAL A 302 15.53 18.58 -10.76
C VAL A 302 15.67 17.41 -11.73
N ILE A 303 15.20 16.20 -11.35
CA ILE A 303 15.41 15.01 -12.18
C ILE A 303 14.56 15.06 -13.45
N VAL A 304 13.32 15.52 -13.37
CA VAL A 304 12.44 15.65 -14.55
C VAL A 304 13.02 16.66 -15.53
N LYS A 305 13.45 17.84 -15.04
CA LYS A 305 14.11 18.84 -15.90
C LYS A 305 15.39 18.29 -16.52
N GLY A 306 16.20 17.58 -15.74
CA GLY A 306 17.46 17.01 -16.22
C GLY A 306 17.27 15.94 -17.29
N LEU A 307 16.36 14.99 -17.05
CA LEU A 307 16.07 13.92 -18.01
C LEU A 307 15.47 14.46 -19.32
N ASN A 308 14.54 15.41 -19.24
CA ASN A 308 13.93 16.03 -20.42
C ASN A 308 14.91 16.90 -21.24
N ALA A 309 16.06 17.23 -20.70
CA ALA A 309 17.12 17.95 -21.43
C ALA A 309 18.08 17.01 -22.19
N LEU A 310 17.97 15.70 -21.98
CA LEU A 310 18.79 14.72 -22.70
C LEU A 310 18.20 14.45 -24.08
N PRO A 311 19.04 14.33 -25.12
CA PRO A 311 18.57 13.96 -26.45
C PRO A 311 18.11 12.49 -26.48
N GLY A 312 16.96 12.20 -27.08
CA GLY A 312 16.42 10.85 -27.30
C GLY A 312 15.06 10.63 -26.70
#